data_6c1f01f15895ada43daef8a76aba07f6
#
_entry.id   6c1f01f15895ada43daef8a76aba07f6
#
_cell.length_a   1.000
_cell.length_b   1.000
_cell.length_c   1.000
_cell.angle_alpha   90.00
_cell.angle_beta   90.00
_cell.angle_gamma   90.00
#
_symmetry.space_group_name_H-M   'P 1'
#
loop_
_entity.id
_entity.type
_entity.pdbx_description
1 polymer ?
#
loop_
_entity_poly.entity_id
_entity_poly.type
_entity_poly.pdbx_seq_one_letter_code
_entity_poly.pdbx_strand_id
1 'polypeptide(L)'
;MKISIIHILSYCFFLFAGQCFAQTSQYKCMIQMNSYQGEKAYVIVSLINPKGQYEKTLSVLGPDKQWFNTLKEWHKFQTKTKEKISAVTGASVGGGDRAMVTLAIDKAKLNAGYFLRFETAVEEQKYHAQDIQLPLTTAALAAKTDGKGYIRYIRFSGN
;
A
#
# COMPACT_ATOMS: atom_id res chain seq x y z
N MET A 1 42.48 -32.94 26.71
CA MET A 1 42.08 -31.82 25.85
C MET A 1 41.05 -31.00 26.62
N LYS A 2 41.46 -29.90 27.30
CA LYS A 2 40.53 -29.06 28.11
C LYS A 2 39.95 -27.98 27.16
N ILE A 3 38.74 -28.20 26.67
CA ILE A 3 38.03 -27.15 25.96
C ILE A 3 37.57 -26.15 26.99
N SER A 4 38.11 -24.92 26.95
CA SER A 4 37.83 -23.85 27.91
C SER A 4 36.33 -23.50 27.85
N ILE A 5 35.68 -23.54 29.00
CA ILE A 5 34.24 -23.13 29.20
C ILE A 5 33.95 -21.74 28.62
N ILE A 6 34.96 -20.87 28.57
CA ILE A 6 34.91 -19.51 28.00
C ILE A 6 34.53 -19.51 26.51
N HIS A 7 34.97 -20.51 25.72
CA HIS A 7 34.63 -20.59 24.28
C HIS A 7 33.20 -21.06 24.04
N ILE A 8 32.66 -21.86 24.94
CA ILE A 8 31.26 -22.32 24.86
C ILE A 8 30.28 -21.15 25.17
N LEU A 9 30.62 -20.29 26.14
CA LEU A 9 29.83 -19.11 26.51
C LEU A 9 29.83 -18.07 25.38
N SER A 10 30.96 -17.91 24.65
CA SER A 10 31.06 -16.99 23.50
C SER A 10 30.23 -17.45 22.30
N TYR A 11 30.12 -18.76 22.08
CA TYR A 11 29.35 -19.30 20.97
C TYR A 11 27.82 -19.23 21.20
N CYS A 12 27.37 -19.32 22.45
CA CYS A 12 25.94 -19.16 22.81
C CYS A 12 25.46 -17.70 22.67
N PHE A 13 26.34 -16.71 22.81
CA PHE A 13 25.96 -15.29 22.68
C PHE A 13 25.71 -14.86 21.21
N PHE A 14 26.27 -15.57 20.24
CA PHE A 14 26.10 -15.26 18.81
C PHE A 14 24.81 -15.82 18.19
N LEU A 15 24.10 -16.72 18.87
CA LEU A 15 22.85 -17.32 18.37
C LEU A 15 21.58 -16.52 18.72
N PHE A 16 21.68 -15.43 19.50
CA PHE A 16 20.62 -14.48 19.76
C PHE A 16 20.68 -13.25 18.83
N ALA A 17 21.12 -13.42 17.58
CA ALA A 17 20.89 -12.42 16.53
C ALA A 17 19.38 -12.33 16.32
N GLY A 18 18.76 -11.36 16.97
CA GLY A 18 17.33 -11.18 17.08
C GLY A 18 16.63 -11.33 15.73
N GLN A 19 15.70 -12.23 15.66
CA GLN A 19 14.71 -12.27 14.58
C GLN A 19 13.87 -10.99 14.73
N CYS A 20 14.23 -9.95 13.98
CA CYS A 20 13.44 -8.73 13.86
C CYS A 20 12.16 -9.11 13.11
N PHE A 21 11.15 -9.59 13.82
CA PHE A 21 9.82 -9.79 13.25
C PHE A 21 9.29 -8.42 12.83
N ALA A 22 9.18 -8.18 11.54
CA ALA A 22 8.53 -6.99 11.01
C ALA A 22 7.09 -6.93 11.56
N GLN A 23 6.86 -6.04 12.53
CA GLN A 23 5.58 -5.89 13.18
C GLN A 23 4.63 -5.12 12.25
N THR A 24 3.69 -5.82 11.64
CA THR A 24 2.70 -5.27 10.73
C THR A 24 1.49 -4.75 11.48
N SER A 25 1.06 -3.52 11.19
CA SER A 25 -0.21 -2.95 11.64
C SER A 25 -1.22 -2.91 10.50
N GLN A 26 -2.50 -3.08 10.86
CA GLN A 26 -3.62 -3.01 9.95
C GLN A 26 -4.26 -1.62 10.03
N TYR A 27 -4.34 -0.91 8.90
CA TYR A 27 -4.95 0.41 8.80
C TYR A 27 -6.21 0.31 7.94
N LYS A 28 -7.37 0.61 8.51
CA LYS A 28 -8.63 0.69 7.75
C LYS A 28 -8.72 2.05 7.08
N CYS A 29 -8.89 2.06 5.77
CA CYS A 29 -9.02 3.26 4.96
C CYS A 29 -10.35 3.26 4.22
N MET A 30 -11.15 4.28 4.43
CA MET A 30 -12.34 4.57 3.63
C MET A 30 -11.94 5.42 2.43
N ILE A 31 -12.37 5.00 1.25
CA ILE A 31 -12.18 5.69 -0.02
C ILE A 31 -13.56 6.15 -0.49
N GLN A 32 -13.81 7.44 -0.57
CA GLN A 32 -15.02 8.02 -1.15
C GLN A 32 -14.73 8.46 -2.57
N MET A 33 -15.48 7.95 -3.54
CA MET A 33 -15.34 8.35 -4.94
C MET A 33 -16.11 9.65 -5.24
N ASN A 34 -15.62 10.40 -6.23
CA ASN A 34 -16.38 11.47 -6.88
C ASN A 34 -17.57 10.87 -7.65
N SER A 35 -18.61 11.67 -7.90
CA SER A 35 -19.73 11.29 -8.76
C SER A 35 -19.36 11.42 -10.24
N TYR A 36 -18.35 10.64 -10.69
CA TYR A 36 -17.97 10.56 -12.10
C TYR A 36 -18.95 9.67 -12.87
N GLN A 37 -18.98 9.83 -14.19
CA GLN A 37 -19.78 8.98 -15.10
C GLN A 37 -18.88 7.94 -15.76
N GLY A 38 -19.41 6.75 -16.01
CA GLY A 38 -18.71 5.66 -16.69
C GLY A 38 -18.58 4.41 -15.85
N GLU A 39 -17.69 3.53 -16.30
CA GLU A 39 -17.43 2.24 -15.65
C GLU A 39 -16.83 2.39 -14.25
N LYS A 40 -16.86 1.31 -13.47
CA LYS A 40 -16.29 1.31 -12.11
C LYS A 40 -14.78 1.52 -12.15
N ALA A 41 -14.29 2.41 -11.30
CA ALA A 41 -12.87 2.71 -11.19
C ALA A 41 -12.07 1.54 -10.61
N TYR A 42 -10.90 1.34 -11.18
CA TYR A 42 -9.81 0.62 -10.56
C TYR A 42 -9.06 1.56 -9.62
N VAL A 43 -8.79 1.11 -8.41
CA VAL A 43 -8.02 1.87 -7.42
C VAL A 43 -6.88 1.01 -6.90
N ILE A 44 -5.65 1.47 -7.04
CA ILE A 44 -4.47 0.82 -6.49
C ILE A 44 -3.95 1.63 -5.32
N VAL A 45 -3.64 0.96 -4.22
CA VAL A 45 -2.91 1.56 -3.10
C VAL A 45 -1.54 0.93 -3.02
N SER A 46 -0.50 1.74 -3.18
CA SER A 46 0.89 1.32 -3.16
C SER A 46 1.68 1.99 -2.05
N LEU A 47 2.65 1.25 -1.50
CA LEU A 47 3.69 1.80 -0.66
C LEU A 47 4.83 2.29 -1.54
N ILE A 48 5.22 3.55 -1.34
CA ILE A 48 6.31 4.21 -2.05
C ILE A 48 7.45 4.46 -1.06
N ASN A 49 8.67 4.07 -1.42
CA ASN A 49 9.83 4.25 -0.58
C ASN A 49 10.33 5.72 -0.55
N PRO A 50 11.25 6.10 0.35
CA PRO A 50 11.78 7.46 0.43
C PRO A 50 12.49 7.97 -0.85
N LYS A 51 12.84 7.07 -1.77
CA LYS A 51 13.41 7.41 -3.10
C LYS A 51 12.34 7.64 -4.16
N GLY A 52 11.04 7.60 -3.80
CA GLY A 52 9.92 7.77 -4.72
C GLY A 52 9.58 6.55 -5.58
N GLN A 53 10.12 5.37 -5.27
CA GLN A 53 9.92 4.14 -6.02
C GLN A 53 8.84 3.28 -5.38
N TYR A 54 8.10 2.53 -6.20
CA TYR A 54 7.18 1.51 -5.71
C TYR A 54 7.95 0.43 -4.94
N GLU A 55 7.42 0.06 -3.78
CA GLU A 55 7.97 -0.98 -2.95
C GLU A 55 7.02 -2.16 -2.78
N LYS A 56 5.72 -1.89 -2.62
CA LYS A 56 4.71 -2.94 -2.40
C LYS A 56 3.33 -2.48 -2.83
N THR A 57 2.54 -3.39 -3.38
CA THR A 57 1.09 -3.22 -3.55
C THR A 57 0.37 -3.58 -2.26
N LEU A 58 -0.41 -2.64 -1.72
CA LEU A 58 -1.15 -2.81 -0.46
C LEU A 58 -2.62 -3.17 -0.69
N SER A 59 -3.23 -2.67 -1.78
CA SER A 59 -4.61 -2.97 -2.15
C SER A 59 -4.83 -2.77 -3.64
N VAL A 60 -5.71 -3.60 -4.22
CA VAL A 60 -6.19 -3.51 -5.60
C VAL A 60 -7.71 -3.58 -5.56
N LEU A 61 -8.39 -2.53 -5.99
CA LEU A 61 -9.84 -2.54 -6.22
C LEU A 61 -10.05 -2.59 -7.73
N GLY A 62 -10.50 -3.74 -8.21
CA GLY A 62 -10.66 -4.08 -9.63
C GLY A 62 -10.02 -5.43 -9.93
N PRO A 63 -10.84 -6.52 -10.00
CA PRO A 63 -10.31 -7.88 -10.07
C PRO A 63 -9.85 -8.31 -11.46
N ASP A 64 -10.34 -7.64 -12.51
CA ASP A 64 -10.10 -8.06 -13.88
C ASP A 64 -8.74 -7.57 -14.39
N LYS A 65 -7.82 -8.52 -14.57
CA LYS A 65 -6.43 -8.28 -14.97
C LYS A 65 -6.29 -7.68 -16.37
N GLN A 66 -7.29 -7.84 -17.24
CA GLN A 66 -7.24 -7.29 -18.60
C GLN A 66 -7.13 -5.76 -18.59
N TRP A 67 -7.62 -5.11 -17.54
CA TRP A 67 -7.60 -3.65 -17.38
C TRP A 67 -6.39 -3.11 -16.60
N PHE A 68 -5.51 -3.96 -16.08
CA PHE A 68 -4.35 -3.52 -15.29
C PHE A 68 -3.38 -2.65 -16.10
N ASN A 69 -3.34 -2.81 -17.42
CA ASN A 69 -2.53 -1.99 -18.31
C ASN A 69 -2.97 -0.51 -18.36
N THR A 70 -4.20 -0.19 -17.96
CA THR A 70 -4.69 1.19 -17.86
C THR A 70 -4.01 1.95 -16.71
N LEU A 71 -3.58 1.25 -15.67
CA LEU A 71 -2.85 1.74 -14.50
C LEU A 71 -1.33 1.73 -14.79
N LYS A 72 -0.90 2.51 -15.77
CA LYS A 72 0.39 2.40 -16.46
C LYS A 72 1.61 2.32 -15.53
N GLU A 73 1.69 3.16 -14.50
CA GLU A 73 2.87 3.22 -13.63
C GLU A 73 2.92 2.02 -12.68
N TRP A 74 1.80 1.71 -12.02
CA TRP A 74 1.72 0.51 -11.18
C TRP A 74 1.89 -0.77 -11.99
N HIS A 75 1.32 -0.86 -13.19
CA HIS A 75 1.42 -2.04 -14.04
C HIS A 75 2.87 -2.36 -14.44
N LYS A 76 3.70 -1.34 -14.72
CA LYS A 76 5.15 -1.53 -14.94
C LYS A 76 5.82 -2.17 -13.71
N PHE A 77 5.50 -1.69 -12.51
CA PHE A 77 6.01 -2.26 -11.28
C PHE A 77 5.53 -3.70 -11.07
N GLN A 78 4.24 -3.95 -11.21
CA GLN A 78 3.62 -5.26 -11.05
C GLN A 78 4.18 -6.29 -12.04
N THR A 79 4.37 -5.91 -13.30
CA THR A 79 4.96 -6.79 -14.35
C THR A 79 6.38 -7.18 -14.03
N LYS A 80 7.17 -6.24 -13.46
CA LYS A 80 8.57 -6.49 -13.09
C LYS A 80 8.69 -7.36 -11.84
N THR A 81 7.88 -7.09 -10.81
CA THR A 81 8.00 -7.76 -9.49
C THR A 81 7.20 -9.05 -9.41
N LYS A 82 6.12 -9.17 -10.20
CA LYS A 82 5.20 -10.31 -10.19
C LYS A 82 4.64 -10.60 -8.80
N GLU A 83 4.34 -9.56 -8.02
CA GLU A 83 3.75 -9.71 -6.69
C GLU A 83 2.46 -10.54 -6.73
N LYS A 84 2.25 -11.38 -5.72
CA LYS A 84 0.99 -12.11 -5.51
C LYS A 84 -0.02 -11.19 -4.86
N ILE A 85 -0.90 -10.58 -5.67
CA ILE A 85 -1.87 -9.57 -5.22
C ILE A 85 -3.26 -10.14 -4.89
N SER A 86 -3.52 -11.43 -5.11
CA SER A 86 -4.84 -12.05 -4.91
C SER A 86 -5.44 -11.80 -3.52
N ALA A 87 -4.60 -11.83 -2.48
CA ALA A 87 -5.05 -11.60 -1.10
C ALA A 87 -5.42 -10.14 -0.78
N VAL A 88 -5.05 -9.19 -1.65
CA VAL A 88 -5.31 -7.75 -1.48
C VAL A 88 -6.19 -7.18 -2.59
N THR A 89 -6.81 -8.06 -3.39
CA THR A 89 -7.67 -7.67 -4.52
C THR A 89 -9.14 -7.76 -4.13
N GLY A 90 -9.87 -6.68 -4.39
CA GLY A 90 -11.32 -6.55 -4.19
C GLY A 90 -12.03 -6.00 -5.42
N ALA A 91 -13.35 -5.75 -5.30
CA ALA A 91 -14.18 -5.23 -6.38
C ALA A 91 -13.79 -3.79 -6.77
N SER A 92 -13.99 -3.42 -8.04
CA SER A 92 -13.92 -2.04 -8.53
C SER A 92 -15.02 -1.16 -7.91
N VAL A 93 -14.84 0.17 -7.94
CA VAL A 93 -15.68 1.13 -7.19
C VAL A 93 -16.39 2.08 -8.16
N GLY A 94 -17.71 2.18 -8.03
CA GLY A 94 -18.53 3.07 -8.85
C GLY A 94 -18.41 4.55 -8.49
N GLY A 95 -18.81 5.43 -9.40
CA GLY A 95 -18.92 6.86 -9.14
C GLY A 95 -19.88 7.15 -7.98
N GLY A 96 -19.46 7.97 -7.01
CA GLY A 96 -20.22 8.27 -5.80
C GLY A 96 -20.17 7.23 -4.71
N ASP A 97 -19.69 6.01 -4.98
CA ASP A 97 -19.61 4.90 -4.03
C ASP A 97 -18.47 5.07 -3.02
N ARG A 98 -18.50 4.20 -2.00
CA ARG A 98 -17.46 4.06 -0.98
C ARG A 98 -16.87 2.66 -1.01
N ALA A 99 -15.55 2.60 -0.80
CA ALA A 99 -14.87 1.35 -0.53
C ALA A 99 -14.14 1.42 0.82
N MET A 100 -14.04 0.27 1.48
CA MET A 100 -13.21 0.11 2.67
C MET A 100 -12.09 -0.86 2.33
N VAL A 101 -10.86 -0.44 2.56
CA VAL A 101 -9.67 -1.29 2.40
C VAL A 101 -8.93 -1.41 3.71
N THR A 102 -8.28 -2.54 3.92
CA THR A 102 -7.39 -2.75 5.05
C THR A 102 -5.96 -2.86 4.53
N LEU A 103 -5.11 -1.94 4.94
CA LEU A 103 -3.73 -1.84 4.50
C LEU A 103 -2.80 -2.43 5.56
N ALA A 104 -2.08 -3.49 5.21
CA ALA A 104 -1.08 -4.12 6.06
C ALA A 104 0.27 -3.41 5.90
N ILE A 105 0.67 -2.60 6.86
CA ILE A 105 1.86 -1.76 6.81
C ILE A 105 2.81 -2.13 7.93
N ASP A 106 4.09 -2.30 7.60
CA ASP A 106 5.15 -2.48 8.58
C ASP A 106 5.29 -1.21 9.44
N LYS A 107 5.21 -1.37 10.76
CA LYS A 107 5.34 -0.25 11.72
C LYS A 107 6.66 0.52 11.56
N ALA A 108 7.74 -0.15 11.16
CA ALA A 108 9.04 0.48 10.94
C ALA A 108 9.03 1.51 9.79
N LYS A 109 8.02 1.47 8.91
CA LYS A 109 7.89 2.40 7.79
C LYS A 109 7.07 3.64 8.11
N LEU A 110 6.33 3.62 9.23
CA LEU A 110 5.59 4.78 9.73
C LEU A 110 6.58 5.85 10.21
N ASN A 111 6.38 7.10 9.79
CA ASN A 111 7.26 8.24 10.08
C ASN A 111 8.71 8.08 9.59
N ALA A 112 8.96 7.21 8.59
CA ALA A 112 10.29 6.87 8.07
C ALA A 112 10.50 7.35 6.61
N GLY A 113 9.77 8.40 6.17
CA GLY A 113 9.91 8.99 4.84
C GLY A 113 9.20 8.23 3.72
N TYR A 114 8.39 7.23 4.03
CA TYR A 114 7.55 6.52 3.07
C TYR A 114 6.29 7.30 2.72
N PHE A 115 5.64 6.89 1.61
CA PHE A 115 4.36 7.47 1.16
C PHE A 115 3.35 6.36 0.85
N LEU A 116 2.08 6.69 0.98
CA LEU A 116 0.98 5.94 0.35
C LEU A 116 0.58 6.66 -0.93
N ARG A 117 0.49 5.92 -2.03
CA ARG A 117 0.02 6.41 -3.32
C ARG A 117 -1.25 5.68 -3.69
N PHE A 118 -2.26 6.45 -4.07
CA PHE A 118 -3.51 5.97 -4.64
C PHE A 118 -3.53 6.34 -6.12
N GLU A 119 -3.66 5.33 -6.95
CA GLU A 119 -3.79 5.47 -8.40
C GLU A 119 -5.20 5.07 -8.80
N THR A 120 -5.79 5.79 -9.73
CA THR A 120 -7.14 5.49 -10.22
C THR A 120 -7.19 5.49 -11.73
N ALA A 121 -7.97 4.56 -12.30
CA ALA A 121 -8.30 4.51 -13.71
C ALA A 121 -9.75 4.10 -13.88
N VAL A 122 -10.43 4.70 -14.87
CA VAL A 122 -11.72 4.29 -15.39
C VAL A 122 -11.55 3.95 -16.86
N GLU A 123 -12.24 2.93 -17.34
CA GLU A 123 -12.17 2.48 -18.74
C GLU A 123 -12.43 3.66 -19.68
N GLU A 124 -11.62 3.77 -20.73
CA GLU A 124 -11.67 4.83 -21.75
C GLU A 124 -11.58 6.27 -21.22
N GLN A 125 -11.17 6.45 -19.97
CA GLN A 125 -11.02 7.75 -19.33
C GLN A 125 -9.60 7.98 -18.83
N LYS A 126 -9.37 9.15 -18.22
CA LYS A 126 -8.05 9.58 -17.76
C LYS A 126 -7.54 8.68 -16.62
N TYR A 127 -6.28 8.26 -16.74
CA TYR A 127 -5.54 7.64 -15.64
C TYR A 127 -4.93 8.71 -14.73
N HIS A 128 -5.09 8.54 -13.43
CA HIS A 128 -4.49 9.40 -12.40
C HIS A 128 -3.44 8.60 -11.62
N ALA A 129 -2.18 8.72 -12.02
CA ALA A 129 -1.05 8.01 -11.39
C ALA A 129 -0.80 8.45 -9.94
N GLN A 130 -1.27 9.61 -9.55
CA GLN A 130 -1.17 10.17 -8.20
C GLN A 130 -2.48 10.88 -7.87
N ASP A 131 -3.59 10.15 -7.87
CA ASP A 131 -4.88 10.70 -7.43
C ASP A 131 -4.74 11.23 -6.01
N ILE A 132 -4.12 10.41 -5.13
CA ILE A 132 -3.61 10.86 -3.83
C ILE A 132 -2.18 10.34 -3.66
N GLN A 133 -1.30 11.19 -3.13
CA GLN A 133 -0.04 10.76 -2.53
C GLN A 133 0.15 11.51 -1.22
N LEU A 134 0.23 10.76 -0.12
CA LEU A 134 0.38 11.32 1.21
C LEU A 134 1.58 10.69 1.93
N PRO A 135 2.31 11.44 2.77
CA PRO A 135 3.38 10.86 3.57
C PRO A 135 2.79 9.83 4.56
N LEU A 136 3.49 8.73 4.73
CA LEU A 136 3.11 7.69 5.70
C LEU A 136 3.53 8.12 7.10
N THR A 137 2.79 9.08 7.65
CA THR A 137 3.01 9.61 9.00
C THR A 137 1.75 9.52 9.84
N THR A 138 1.92 9.45 11.16
CA THR A 138 0.79 9.44 12.09
C THR A 138 -0.14 10.65 11.88
N ALA A 139 0.44 11.84 11.66
CA ALA A 139 -0.32 13.06 11.43
C ALA A 139 -1.13 13.01 10.12
N ALA A 140 -0.53 12.54 9.03
CA ALA A 140 -1.21 12.43 7.74
C ALA A 140 -2.33 11.37 7.78
N LEU A 141 -2.12 10.24 8.46
CA LEU A 141 -3.14 9.20 8.62
C LEU A 141 -4.32 9.65 9.50
N ALA A 142 -4.13 10.60 10.41
CA ALA A 142 -5.20 11.16 11.22
C ALA A 142 -6.09 12.18 10.46
N ALA A 143 -5.61 12.71 9.34
CA ALA A 143 -6.30 13.72 8.55
C ALA A 143 -7.16 13.10 7.44
N LYS A 144 -8.19 13.85 7.02
CA LYS A 144 -8.88 13.62 5.75
C LYS A 144 -7.98 14.14 4.62
N THR A 145 -7.80 13.36 3.56
CA THR A 145 -7.02 13.78 2.38
C THR A 145 -7.90 13.77 1.15
N ASP A 146 -7.99 14.88 0.46
CA ASP A 146 -8.78 15.03 -0.77
C ASP A 146 -7.98 14.51 -1.99
N GLY A 147 -8.68 13.88 -2.93
CA GLY A 147 -8.12 13.40 -4.20
C GLY A 147 -8.09 14.48 -5.29
N LYS A 148 -7.39 14.17 -6.37
CA LYS A 148 -7.24 15.04 -7.56
C LYS A 148 -7.89 14.46 -8.82
N GLY A 149 -8.36 13.21 -8.72
CA GLY A 149 -8.94 12.46 -9.81
C GLY A 149 -10.32 11.90 -9.47
N TYR A 150 -10.48 10.57 -9.53
CA TYR A 150 -11.76 9.91 -9.25
C TYR A 150 -12.03 9.75 -7.76
N ILE A 151 -11.02 9.82 -6.90
CA ILE A 151 -11.21 9.84 -5.45
C ILE A 151 -11.60 11.27 -5.03
N ARG A 152 -12.70 11.38 -4.30
CA ARG A 152 -13.10 12.64 -3.65
C ARG A 152 -12.25 12.90 -2.40
N TYR A 153 -12.15 11.89 -1.53
CA TYR A 153 -11.29 11.92 -0.35
C TYR A 153 -11.08 10.53 0.22
N ILE A 154 -10.06 10.40 1.03
CA ILE A 154 -9.83 9.24 1.88
C ILE A 154 -9.84 9.65 3.35
N ARG A 155 -10.15 8.68 4.21
CA ARG A 155 -10.05 8.83 5.66
C ARG A 155 -9.66 7.49 6.28
N PHE A 156 -8.66 7.52 7.13
CA PHE A 156 -8.32 6.36 7.96
C PHE A 156 -9.18 6.37 9.21
N SER A 157 -9.71 5.21 9.61
CA SER A 157 -10.31 5.04 10.93
C SER A 157 -9.18 4.81 11.93
N GLY A 158 -9.19 5.55 13.04
CA GLY A 158 -8.27 5.31 14.14
C GLY A 158 -8.40 3.87 14.66
N ASN A 159 -7.27 3.31 15.04
CA ASN A 159 -7.24 2.12 15.88
C ASN A 159 -7.63 2.48 17.30
#